data_282c674f15fbe047b898855acf381da5
#
_entry.id   282c674f15fbe047b898855acf381da5
#
_cell.length_a   1.000
_cell.length_b   1.000
_cell.length_c   1.000
_cell.angle_alpha   90.00
_cell.angle_beta   90.00
_cell.angle_gamma   90.00
#
_symmetry.space_group_name_H-M   'P 1'
#
loop_
_entity.id
_entity.type
_entity.pdbx_description
1 polymer ?
#
loop_
_entity_poly.entity_id
_entity_poly.type
_entity_poly.pdbx_seq_one_letter_code
_entity_poly.pdbx_strand_id
1 'polypeptide(L)'
;MKFSKILSIILPLLISLCSSVGKHHEILHLPGNDDPEKGKTIVLVSGDEEYRTEESMPMLAKILSQKHGFECKVLFAWDNDKKYIDPNNQQGVKGWHHLKDADLMIIGTRFRRPSEEEAKHITNFLNAGKPVIGIRTSTHAFTGNGTFGGDISYGQFGPLVLGEGWVN
;
A
#
# COMPACT_ATOMS: atom_id res chain seq x y z
N MET A 1 3.37 -53.47 -58.48
CA MET A 1 2.94 -52.06 -58.25
C MET A 1 2.50 -51.96 -56.82
N LYS A 2 3.31 -51.29 -55.98
CA LYS A 2 3.01 -51.07 -54.55
C LYS A 2 2.65 -49.59 -54.36
N PHE A 3 1.38 -49.31 -54.00
CA PHE A 3 0.96 -47.98 -53.65
C PHE A 3 1.36 -47.67 -52.22
N SER A 4 2.27 -46.72 -52.04
CA SER A 4 2.64 -46.17 -50.78
C SER A 4 1.56 -45.15 -50.34
N LYS A 5 0.90 -45.42 -49.21
CA LYS A 5 -0.02 -44.46 -48.56
C LYS A 5 0.79 -43.49 -47.72
N ILE A 6 0.88 -42.25 -48.15
CA ILE A 6 1.41 -41.13 -47.37
C ILE A 6 0.32 -40.73 -46.39
N LEU A 7 0.55 -41.04 -45.13
CA LEU A 7 -0.31 -40.62 -44.02
C LEU A 7 0.13 -39.21 -43.57
N SER A 8 -0.60 -38.20 -44.01
CA SER A 8 -0.43 -36.81 -43.52
C SER A 8 -0.91 -36.69 -42.10
N ILE A 9 0.03 -36.56 -41.16
CA ILE A 9 -0.26 -36.24 -39.77
C ILE A 9 -0.40 -34.72 -39.68
N ILE A 10 -1.65 -34.24 -39.61
CA ILE A 10 -1.96 -32.83 -39.27
C ILE A 10 -1.85 -32.73 -37.76
N LEU A 11 -0.74 -32.14 -37.30
CA LEU A 11 -0.54 -31.77 -35.90
C LEU A 11 -1.33 -30.49 -35.61
N PRO A 12 -2.38 -30.51 -34.75
CA PRO A 12 -3.05 -29.29 -34.37
C PRO A 12 -2.11 -28.45 -33.49
N LEU A 13 -1.72 -27.30 -34.01
CA LEU A 13 -0.99 -26.27 -33.26
C LEU A 13 -1.96 -25.68 -32.20
N LEU A 14 -1.92 -26.22 -30.99
CA LEU A 14 -2.58 -25.64 -29.84
C LEU A 14 -1.90 -24.31 -29.51
N ILE A 15 -2.43 -23.23 -30.06
CA ILE A 15 -2.09 -21.88 -29.63
C ILE A 15 -2.74 -21.70 -28.24
N SER A 16 -1.95 -22.00 -27.19
CA SER A 16 -2.31 -21.60 -25.83
C SER A 16 -2.25 -20.08 -25.76
N LEU A 17 -3.41 -19.43 -25.93
CA LEU A 17 -3.56 -18.03 -25.53
C LEU A 17 -3.40 -17.98 -24.00
N CYS A 18 -2.17 -17.77 -23.57
CA CYS A 18 -1.90 -17.39 -22.19
C CYS A 18 -2.46 -15.97 -22.00
N SER A 19 -3.74 -15.88 -21.62
CA SER A 19 -4.32 -14.63 -21.13
C SER A 19 -3.59 -14.30 -19.84
N SER A 20 -2.54 -13.49 -19.92
CA SER A 20 -1.97 -12.84 -18.76
C SER A 20 -3.02 -11.83 -18.27
N VAL A 21 -3.94 -12.30 -17.44
CA VAL A 21 -4.70 -11.42 -16.56
C VAL A 21 -3.64 -10.71 -15.73
N GLY A 22 -3.39 -9.44 -16.04
CA GLY A 22 -2.44 -8.63 -15.30
C GLY A 22 -2.84 -8.70 -13.83
N LYS A 23 -1.96 -9.22 -12.98
CA LYS A 23 -2.17 -9.17 -11.52
C LYS A 23 -2.30 -7.69 -11.17
N HIS A 24 -3.48 -7.29 -10.79
CA HIS A 24 -3.72 -5.96 -10.24
C HIS A 24 -2.92 -5.89 -8.93
N HIS A 25 -1.82 -5.17 -8.94
CA HIS A 25 -1.05 -4.94 -7.73
C HIS A 25 -1.73 -3.85 -6.91
N GLU A 26 -2.26 -4.21 -5.73
CA GLU A 26 -2.92 -3.26 -4.82
C GLU A 26 -1.96 -2.23 -4.23
N ILE A 27 -0.66 -2.47 -4.34
CA ILE A 27 0.40 -1.59 -3.85
C ILE A 27 1.46 -1.35 -4.91
N LEU A 28 2.18 -0.24 -4.82
CA LEU A 28 3.44 -0.05 -5.53
C LEU A 28 4.59 -0.54 -4.65
N HIS A 29 5.33 -1.53 -5.13
CA HIS A 29 6.53 -2.04 -4.46
C HIS A 29 7.78 -1.60 -5.22
N LEU A 30 8.68 -0.93 -4.53
CA LEU A 30 9.98 -0.52 -5.02
C LEU A 30 11.04 -1.23 -4.17
N PRO A 31 11.82 -2.14 -4.77
CA PRO A 31 12.84 -2.87 -4.03
C PRO A 31 13.95 -1.90 -3.58
N GLY A 32 14.49 -2.18 -2.41
CA GLY A 32 15.69 -1.50 -1.93
C GLY A 32 16.96 -1.99 -2.65
N ASN A 33 18.10 -1.53 -2.16
CA ASN A 33 19.38 -2.09 -2.58
C ASN A 33 19.59 -3.44 -1.88
N ASP A 34 20.36 -4.34 -2.53
CA ASP A 34 20.76 -5.64 -1.96
C ASP A 34 21.76 -5.51 -0.78
N ASP A 35 21.93 -4.32 -0.23
CA ASP A 35 22.79 -4.06 0.92
C ASP A 35 22.05 -4.44 2.22
N PRO A 36 22.46 -5.52 2.90
CA PRO A 36 21.76 -5.99 4.12
C PRO A 36 21.79 -4.98 5.26
N GLU A 37 22.74 -4.04 5.29
CA GLU A 37 22.82 -2.99 6.32
C GLU A 37 21.83 -1.84 6.04
N LYS A 38 21.34 -1.72 4.80
CA LYS A 38 20.36 -0.73 4.37
C LYS A 38 18.95 -1.28 4.17
N GLY A 39 18.76 -2.58 4.39
CA GLY A 39 17.52 -3.31 4.13
C GLY A 39 16.32 -2.93 5.00
N LYS A 40 16.13 -1.63 5.28
CA LYS A 40 14.98 -1.10 5.99
C LYS A 40 13.78 -0.98 5.06
N THR A 41 12.62 -1.39 5.55
CA THR A 41 11.35 -1.32 4.82
C THR A 41 10.54 -0.10 5.28
N ILE A 42 10.16 0.74 4.34
CA ILE A 42 9.29 1.90 4.57
C ILE A 42 7.94 1.63 3.91
N VAL A 43 6.88 1.73 4.69
CA VAL A 43 5.51 1.74 4.17
C VAL A 43 5.03 3.18 4.08
N LEU A 44 4.64 3.61 2.88
CA LEU A 44 4.08 4.93 2.62
C LEU A 44 2.57 4.78 2.36
N VAL A 45 1.76 5.54 3.05
CA VAL A 45 0.29 5.43 2.96
C VAL A 45 -0.27 6.69 2.32
N SER A 46 -0.92 6.50 1.16
CA SER A 46 -1.60 7.55 0.41
C SER A 46 -3.12 7.45 0.58
N GLY A 47 -3.75 8.55 0.87
CA GLY A 47 -5.21 8.61 1.03
C GLY A 47 -5.67 10.01 1.45
N ASP A 48 -5.31 11.02 0.67
CA ASP A 48 -5.67 12.40 0.90
C ASP A 48 -6.17 13.02 -0.40
N GLU A 49 -7.45 13.31 -0.46
CA GLU A 49 -8.13 13.86 -1.63
C GLU A 49 -7.79 15.33 -1.90
N GLU A 50 -7.15 16.00 -0.95
CA GLU A 50 -6.89 17.44 -1.02
C GLU A 50 -5.46 17.73 -1.55
N TYR A 51 -4.49 16.89 -1.20
CA TYR A 51 -3.07 17.15 -1.45
C TYR A 51 -2.40 16.16 -2.40
N ARG A 52 -3.16 15.37 -3.13
CA ARG A 52 -2.66 14.46 -4.19
C ARG A 52 -1.54 13.55 -3.70
N THR A 53 -1.75 12.91 -2.56
CA THR A 53 -0.75 12.01 -1.98
C THR A 53 -0.53 10.76 -2.84
N GLU A 54 -1.46 10.43 -3.73
CA GLU A 54 -1.32 9.38 -4.75
C GLU A 54 -0.22 9.69 -5.79
N GLU A 55 0.24 10.91 -5.86
CA GLU A 55 1.40 11.31 -6.69
C GLU A 55 2.66 11.49 -5.85
N SER A 56 2.55 12.21 -4.72
CA SER A 56 3.72 12.55 -3.91
C SER A 56 4.32 11.35 -3.18
N MET A 57 3.50 10.38 -2.71
CA MET A 57 4.02 9.20 -2.02
C MET A 57 4.82 8.26 -2.96
N PRO A 58 4.37 7.93 -4.19
CA PRO A 58 5.20 7.20 -5.14
C PRO A 58 6.50 7.91 -5.50
N MET A 59 6.48 9.25 -5.65
CA MET A 59 7.68 10.03 -5.93
C MET A 59 8.67 9.94 -4.76
N LEU A 60 8.21 10.13 -3.53
CA LEU A 60 9.03 10.00 -2.33
C LEU A 60 9.59 8.58 -2.20
N ALA A 61 8.76 7.55 -2.40
CA ALA A 61 9.18 6.16 -2.36
C ALA A 61 10.28 5.87 -3.39
N LYS A 62 10.17 6.42 -4.60
CA LYS A 62 11.18 6.29 -5.64
C LYS A 62 12.51 6.93 -5.24
N ILE A 63 12.48 8.08 -4.60
CA ILE A 63 13.69 8.75 -4.08
C ILE A 63 14.33 7.90 -2.98
N LEU A 64 13.53 7.47 -2.00
CA LEU A 64 14.00 6.65 -0.87
C LEU A 64 14.59 5.32 -1.34
N SER A 65 13.95 4.65 -2.30
CA SER A 65 14.44 3.40 -2.87
C SER A 65 15.71 3.64 -3.70
N GLN A 66 15.67 4.49 -4.72
CA GLN A 66 16.75 4.61 -5.70
C GLN A 66 17.99 5.36 -5.17
N LYS A 67 17.81 6.32 -4.27
CA LYS A 67 18.92 7.14 -3.76
C LYS A 67 19.41 6.70 -2.41
N HIS A 68 18.54 6.09 -1.59
CA HIS A 68 18.87 5.74 -0.22
C HIS A 68 18.78 4.23 0.06
N GLY A 69 18.36 3.42 -0.90
CA GLY A 69 18.39 1.96 -0.82
C GLY A 69 17.31 1.33 0.06
N PHE A 70 16.28 2.08 0.47
CA PHE A 70 15.17 1.52 1.25
C PHE A 70 14.24 0.67 0.37
N GLU A 71 13.75 -0.43 0.91
CA GLU A 71 12.57 -1.09 0.35
C GLU A 71 11.35 -0.23 0.64
N CYS A 72 10.58 0.12 -0.38
CA CYS A 72 9.40 0.98 -0.22
C CYS A 72 8.14 0.29 -0.73
N LYS A 73 7.08 0.34 0.07
CA LYS A 73 5.75 -0.14 -0.28
C LYS A 73 4.76 1.01 -0.15
N VAL A 74 4.13 1.40 -1.26
CA VAL A 74 3.13 2.47 -1.26
C VAL A 74 1.74 1.87 -1.29
N LEU A 75 0.96 2.18 -0.27
CA LEU A 75 -0.46 1.81 -0.14
C LEU A 75 -1.31 2.94 -0.71
N PHE A 76 -2.37 2.58 -1.45
CA PHE A 76 -3.29 3.53 -2.04
C PHE A 76 -4.72 3.31 -1.57
N ALA A 77 -5.50 4.39 -1.57
CA ALA A 77 -6.94 4.29 -1.51
C ALA A 77 -7.47 3.92 -2.90
N TRP A 78 -8.20 2.81 -3.00
CA TRP A 78 -8.79 2.29 -4.22
C TRP A 78 -10.30 2.53 -4.24
N ASP A 79 -10.87 2.60 -5.43
CA ASP A 79 -12.31 2.47 -5.58
C ASP A 79 -12.80 1.09 -5.09
N ASN A 80 -14.11 0.93 -4.90
CA ASN A 80 -14.67 -0.30 -4.34
C ASN A 80 -14.40 -1.54 -5.21
N ASP A 81 -14.31 -1.35 -6.54
CA ASP A 81 -14.00 -2.40 -7.49
C ASP A 81 -12.50 -2.58 -7.73
N LYS A 82 -11.65 -1.78 -7.08
CA LYS A 82 -10.18 -1.76 -7.19
C LYS A 82 -9.68 -1.54 -8.62
N LYS A 83 -10.39 -0.74 -9.40
CA LYS A 83 -10.07 -0.45 -10.81
C LYS A 83 -9.15 0.76 -10.97
N TYR A 84 -9.24 1.71 -10.05
CA TYR A 84 -8.43 2.93 -10.06
C TYR A 84 -8.18 3.41 -8.63
N ILE A 85 -7.16 4.26 -8.48
CA ILE A 85 -6.87 4.91 -7.21
C ILE A 85 -7.91 6.00 -7.00
N ASP A 86 -8.66 5.89 -5.89
CA ASP A 86 -9.69 6.86 -5.50
C ASP A 86 -9.37 7.45 -4.12
N PRO A 87 -8.73 8.63 -4.08
CA PRO A 87 -8.40 9.29 -2.83
C PRO A 87 -9.64 9.71 -2.02
N ASN A 88 -10.84 9.77 -2.63
CA ASN A 88 -12.07 10.08 -1.91
C ASN A 88 -12.64 8.87 -1.14
N ASN A 89 -12.25 7.65 -1.49
CA ASN A 89 -12.72 6.47 -0.79
C ASN A 89 -12.05 6.32 0.58
N GLN A 90 -12.75 6.75 1.64
CA GLN A 90 -12.23 6.73 3.01
C GLN A 90 -11.92 5.32 3.54
N GLN A 91 -12.51 4.27 2.97
CA GLN A 91 -12.30 2.87 3.32
C GLN A 91 -11.41 2.13 2.30
N GLY A 92 -10.94 2.86 1.28
CA GLY A 92 -10.26 2.29 0.12
C GLY A 92 -8.81 1.88 0.34
N VAL A 93 -8.14 2.32 1.40
CA VAL A 93 -6.72 2.00 1.59
C VAL A 93 -6.54 0.50 1.81
N LYS A 94 -5.72 -0.11 0.94
CA LYS A 94 -5.43 -1.54 0.98
C LYS A 94 -3.95 -1.81 1.25
N GLY A 95 -3.66 -3.01 1.78
CA GLY A 95 -2.29 -3.43 2.03
C GLY A 95 -1.75 -3.11 3.43
N TRP A 96 -2.58 -2.72 4.40
CA TRP A 96 -2.16 -2.42 5.77
C TRP A 96 -1.35 -3.55 6.43
N HIS A 97 -1.53 -4.81 6.01
CA HIS A 97 -0.76 -5.95 6.51
C HIS A 97 0.75 -5.83 6.24
N HIS A 98 1.17 -5.01 5.27
CA HIS A 98 2.60 -4.75 5.02
C HIS A 98 3.29 -3.98 6.15
N LEU A 99 2.54 -3.36 7.07
CA LEU A 99 3.10 -2.73 8.28
C LEU A 99 3.80 -3.74 9.20
N LYS A 100 3.45 -5.03 9.12
CA LYS A 100 4.10 -6.07 9.93
C LYS A 100 5.62 -6.05 9.79
N ASP A 101 6.10 -5.93 8.56
CA ASP A 101 7.52 -6.00 8.24
C ASP A 101 8.16 -4.61 8.07
N ALA A 102 7.39 -3.53 8.22
CA ALA A 102 7.90 -2.18 8.07
C ALA A 102 8.73 -1.73 9.29
N ASP A 103 9.77 -0.96 9.04
CA ASP A 103 10.58 -0.26 10.04
C ASP A 103 10.08 1.16 10.29
N LEU A 104 9.41 1.76 9.31
CA LEU A 104 8.87 3.11 9.34
C LEU A 104 7.55 3.18 8.57
N MET A 105 6.58 3.91 9.11
CA MET A 105 5.39 4.33 8.37
C MET A 105 5.46 5.83 8.05
N ILE A 106 5.30 6.18 6.78
CA ILE A 106 5.07 7.56 6.34
C ILE A 106 3.62 7.64 5.90
N ILE A 107 2.84 8.49 6.55
CA ILE A 107 1.40 8.58 6.31
C ILE A 107 1.01 9.97 5.80
N GLY A 108 0.30 10.02 4.67
CA GLY A 108 -0.33 11.19 4.09
C GLY A 108 -1.79 10.87 3.80
N THR A 109 -2.60 10.94 4.84
CA THR A 109 -4.02 10.58 4.76
C THR A 109 -4.90 11.58 5.47
N ARG A 110 -6.19 11.60 5.08
CA ARG A 110 -7.22 12.46 5.65
C ARG A 110 -8.53 11.67 5.80
N PHE A 111 -9.06 11.62 7.02
CA PHE A 111 -10.36 11.02 7.36
C PHE A 111 -10.54 9.55 6.94
N ARG A 112 -9.48 8.75 6.99
CA ARG A 112 -9.59 7.31 6.65
C ARG A 112 -10.38 6.53 7.71
N ARG A 113 -11.06 5.47 7.26
CA ARG A 113 -11.89 4.59 8.08
C ARG A 113 -11.51 3.13 7.80
N PRO A 114 -10.34 2.68 8.27
CA PRO A 114 -9.98 1.28 8.11
C PRO A 114 -11.01 0.39 8.81
N SER A 115 -11.21 -0.81 8.28
CA SER A 115 -11.99 -1.85 8.96
C SER A 115 -11.29 -2.26 10.26
N GLU A 116 -12.00 -2.97 11.14
CA GLU A 116 -11.42 -3.47 12.38
C GLU A 116 -10.22 -4.40 12.13
N GLU A 117 -10.27 -5.21 11.07
CA GLU A 117 -9.16 -6.08 10.68
C GLU A 117 -7.95 -5.26 10.20
N GLU A 118 -8.17 -4.25 9.38
CA GLU A 118 -7.12 -3.34 8.89
C GLU A 118 -6.51 -2.54 10.04
N ALA A 119 -7.33 -2.04 10.96
CA ALA A 119 -6.90 -1.32 12.15
C ALA A 119 -5.98 -2.15 13.06
N LYS A 120 -6.15 -3.48 13.13
CA LYS A 120 -5.26 -4.37 13.88
C LYS A 120 -3.82 -4.31 13.38
N HIS A 121 -3.59 -4.15 12.07
CA HIS A 121 -2.24 -4.01 11.52
C HIS A 121 -1.58 -2.72 11.99
N ILE A 122 -2.34 -1.62 11.98
CA ILE A 122 -1.88 -0.31 12.47
C ILE A 122 -1.59 -0.39 13.98
N THR A 123 -2.51 -0.96 14.75
CA THR A 123 -2.37 -1.20 16.19
C THR A 123 -1.08 -1.96 16.51
N ASN A 124 -0.84 -3.07 15.83
CA ASN A 124 0.36 -3.88 16.06
C ASN A 124 1.65 -3.12 15.74
N PHE A 125 1.63 -2.30 14.69
CA PHE A 125 2.76 -1.45 14.32
C PHE A 125 3.05 -0.39 15.39
N LEU A 126 2.02 0.30 15.89
CA LEU A 126 2.14 1.31 16.94
C LEU A 126 2.59 0.70 18.27
N ASN A 127 2.02 -0.45 18.67
CA ASN A 127 2.39 -1.15 19.90
C ASN A 127 3.83 -1.70 19.88
N ALA A 128 4.37 -1.95 18.67
CA ALA A 128 5.77 -2.31 18.52
C ALA A 128 6.73 -1.12 18.69
N GLY A 129 6.22 0.08 18.94
CA GLY A 129 7.02 1.30 19.13
C GLY A 129 7.72 1.77 17.85
N LYS A 130 7.26 1.35 16.67
CA LYS A 130 7.87 1.71 15.40
C LYS A 130 7.54 3.15 15.03
N PRO A 131 8.47 3.89 14.40
CA PRO A 131 8.32 5.31 14.11
C PRO A 131 7.27 5.59 13.03
N VAL A 132 6.60 6.74 13.19
CA VAL A 132 5.62 7.28 12.24
C VAL A 132 6.01 8.70 11.84
N ILE A 133 5.93 9.01 10.55
CA ILE A 133 6.03 10.37 10.03
C ILE A 133 4.68 10.74 9.40
N GLY A 134 4.01 11.73 9.97
CA GLY A 134 2.80 12.30 9.39
C GLY A 134 3.12 13.44 8.43
N ILE A 135 2.47 13.47 7.28
CA ILE A 135 2.61 14.54 6.30
C ILE A 135 1.27 15.24 6.11
N ARG A 136 1.29 16.58 6.10
CA ARG A 136 0.12 17.44 5.81
C ARG A 136 -1.04 17.19 6.78
N THR A 137 -2.15 16.65 6.26
CA THR A 137 -3.42 16.41 6.95
C THR A 137 -3.40 15.25 7.93
N SER A 138 -2.25 14.60 8.14
CA SER A 138 -2.17 13.37 8.93
C SER A 138 -2.48 13.54 10.41
N THR A 139 -2.52 14.77 10.93
CA THR A 139 -3.04 15.05 12.28
C THR A 139 -4.51 14.67 12.44
N HIS A 140 -5.26 14.61 11.33
CA HIS A 140 -6.62 14.06 11.25
C HIS A 140 -6.72 12.94 10.21
N ALA A 141 -5.70 12.07 10.19
CA ALA A 141 -5.58 10.96 9.25
C ALA A 141 -6.80 10.04 9.25
N PHE A 142 -7.39 9.84 10.41
CA PHE A 142 -8.48 8.88 10.63
C PHE A 142 -9.72 9.55 11.22
N THR A 143 -10.89 8.94 10.97
CA THR A 143 -12.18 9.42 11.46
C THR A 143 -13.13 8.25 11.74
N GLY A 144 -14.20 8.51 12.51
CA GLY A 144 -15.18 7.51 12.90
C GLY A 144 -14.97 6.99 14.31
N ASN A 145 -15.70 5.94 14.68
CA ASN A 145 -15.74 5.41 16.04
C ASN A 145 -14.76 4.26 16.30
N GLY A 146 -13.80 4.02 15.37
CA GLY A 146 -12.80 2.97 15.50
C GLY A 146 -11.67 3.34 16.47
N THR A 147 -10.91 2.32 16.86
CA THR A 147 -9.73 2.46 17.73
C THR A 147 -8.55 1.66 17.17
N PHE A 148 -7.34 2.06 17.59
CA PHE A 148 -6.09 1.35 17.34
C PHE A 148 -5.64 0.51 18.54
N GLY A 149 -6.59 0.11 19.37
CA GLY A 149 -6.34 -0.59 20.63
C GLY A 149 -6.01 0.37 21.78
N GLY A 150 -6.20 -0.09 23.01
CA GLY A 150 -6.06 0.76 24.19
C GLY A 150 -6.96 2.01 24.10
N ASP A 151 -6.39 3.14 24.46
CA ASP A 151 -7.08 4.43 24.51
C ASP A 151 -6.95 5.27 23.23
N ILE A 152 -6.33 4.73 22.17
CA ILE A 152 -6.11 5.48 20.91
C ILE A 152 -7.32 5.32 20.00
N SER A 153 -8.29 6.23 20.08
CA SER A 153 -9.34 6.34 19.09
C SER A 153 -8.79 6.90 17.76
N TYR A 154 -9.54 6.70 16.66
CA TYR A 154 -9.16 7.25 15.35
C TYR A 154 -8.93 8.77 15.41
N GLY A 155 -9.78 9.52 16.13
CA GLY A 155 -9.64 10.98 16.29
C GLY A 155 -8.45 11.40 17.15
N GLN A 156 -7.87 10.48 17.92
CA GLN A 156 -6.71 10.74 18.78
C GLN A 156 -5.36 10.36 18.15
N PHE A 157 -5.37 9.84 16.92
CA PHE A 157 -4.13 9.49 16.23
C PHE A 157 -3.15 10.67 16.15
N GLY A 158 -3.63 11.85 15.75
CA GLY A 158 -2.80 13.05 15.69
C GLY A 158 -2.15 13.38 17.04
N PRO A 159 -2.92 13.69 18.11
CA PRO A 159 -2.34 14.06 19.40
C PRO A 159 -1.46 12.98 20.02
N LEU A 160 -1.85 11.71 19.95
CA LEU A 160 -1.16 10.64 20.68
C LEU A 160 -0.02 9.98 19.89
N VAL A 161 -0.09 9.97 18.57
CA VAL A 161 0.92 9.33 17.72
C VAL A 161 1.86 10.34 17.07
N LEU A 162 1.32 11.48 16.58
CA LEU A 162 2.13 12.49 15.91
C LEU A 162 2.50 13.66 16.82
N GLY A 163 1.94 13.73 18.04
CA GLY A 163 2.22 14.78 19.02
C GLY A 163 1.48 16.08 18.78
N GLU A 164 0.63 16.19 17.76
CA GLU A 164 -0.12 17.37 17.39
C GLU A 164 -1.55 17.02 16.96
N GLY A 165 -2.53 17.78 17.45
CA GLY A 165 -3.92 17.69 17.01
C GLY A 165 -4.19 18.58 15.80
N TRP A 166 -5.29 18.28 15.11
CA TRP A 166 -5.79 19.17 14.08
C TRP A 166 -6.43 20.41 14.71
N VAL A 167 -6.00 21.58 14.28
CA VAL A 167 -6.55 22.88 14.67
C VAL A 167 -7.17 23.52 13.44
N ASN A 168 -8.44 23.96 13.57
CA ASN A 168 -9.15 24.70 12.53
C ASN A 168 -8.60 26.12 12.38
#